data_f360733bfa49039a3e1dc8c2a7e89612
#
_entry.id   f360733bfa49039a3e1dc8c2a7e89612
#
_cell.length_a   1.000
_cell.length_b   1.000
_cell.length_c   1.000
_cell.angle_alpha   90.00
_cell.angle_beta   90.00
_cell.angle_gamma   90.00
#
_symmetry.space_group_name_H-M   'P 1'
#
loop_
_entity.id
_entity.type
_entity.pdbx_description
1 polymer ?
#
loop_
_entity_poly.entity_id
_entity_poly.type
_entity_poly.pdbx_seq_one_letter_code
_entity_poly.pdbx_strand_id
1 'polypeptide(L)'
;ILPILSLLCGAMLTEAASGVSDAGDPSPGVVQELWFGIPGASVKDLTHGKIFDTAASAVHTVSSLDVENLGDQYGARYSALLRVPVSGKYRLYLSSDDSAELWLGKDATQKDMACIATVKGYSDPHNWSNQPNQASEPVQLEAGRFYFLVVIHKEDGGPDHMSVAWSGPDIPSPVIIPSTALFVPPGVLPEDKPQPPAEAD
;
A
#
# COMPACT_ATOMS: atom_id res chain seq x y z
N ILE A 1 53.30 35.73 -49.18
CA ILE A 1 52.80 34.41 -48.79
C ILE A 1 52.69 34.40 -47.27
N LEU A 2 51.48 34.69 -46.73
CA LEU A 2 51.16 34.59 -45.32
C LEU A 2 50.38 33.32 -45.06
N PRO A 3 50.62 32.56 -44.02
CA PRO A 3 49.73 31.46 -43.60
C PRO A 3 48.58 31.98 -42.73
N ILE A 4 47.39 31.47 -43.03
CA ILE A 4 46.16 31.71 -42.34
C ILE A 4 46.16 30.92 -41.00
N LEU A 5 46.03 31.59 -39.89
CA LEU A 5 45.90 30.98 -38.54
C LEU A 5 44.42 30.66 -38.31
N SER A 6 44.09 29.35 -38.35
CA SER A 6 42.74 28.85 -38.03
C SER A 6 42.56 28.76 -36.51
N LEU A 7 41.64 29.59 -35.98
CA LEU A 7 41.24 29.56 -34.59
C LEU A 7 40.16 28.51 -34.39
N LEU A 8 40.50 27.37 -33.80
CA LEU A 8 39.49 26.38 -33.35
C LEU A 8 38.89 26.87 -32.04
N CYS A 9 37.61 27.28 -32.11
CA CYS A 9 36.79 27.53 -30.94
C CYS A 9 36.29 26.17 -30.39
N GLY A 10 36.91 25.65 -29.34
CA GLY A 10 36.46 24.47 -28.63
C GLY A 10 35.27 24.82 -27.73
N ALA A 11 34.06 24.42 -28.15
CA ALA A 11 32.90 24.45 -27.28
C ALA A 11 33.04 23.34 -26.23
N MET A 12 33.31 23.72 -24.98
CA MET A 12 33.15 22.82 -23.84
C MET A 12 31.66 22.58 -23.59
N LEU A 13 31.18 21.42 -23.99
CA LEU A 13 29.90 20.89 -23.53
C LEU A 13 30.10 20.48 -22.05
N THR A 14 29.58 21.29 -21.13
CA THR A 14 29.38 20.87 -19.77
C THR A 14 28.21 19.89 -19.74
N GLU A 15 28.51 18.60 -19.70
CA GLU A 15 27.53 17.59 -19.30
C GLU A 15 27.09 17.89 -17.86
N ALA A 16 25.86 18.39 -17.73
CA ALA A 16 25.16 18.35 -16.47
C ALA A 16 24.91 16.88 -16.14
N ALA A 17 25.74 16.32 -15.27
CA ALA A 17 25.46 15.03 -14.64
C ALA A 17 24.13 15.18 -13.89
N SER A 18 23.04 14.74 -14.52
CA SER A 18 21.80 14.44 -13.84
C SER A 18 22.10 13.30 -12.86
N GLY A 19 22.28 13.64 -11.59
CA GLY A 19 22.37 12.67 -10.50
C GLY A 19 21.07 11.86 -10.44
N VAL A 20 20.95 10.83 -11.25
CA VAL A 20 20.02 9.74 -11.01
C VAL A 20 20.58 9.03 -9.78
N SER A 21 19.96 9.23 -8.63
CA SER A 21 20.20 8.37 -7.49
C SER A 21 19.81 6.97 -7.95
N ASP A 22 20.76 6.05 -7.95
CA ASP A 22 20.57 4.61 -8.16
C ASP A 22 19.90 4.02 -6.88
N ALA A 23 18.74 4.56 -6.53
CA ALA A 23 17.84 3.94 -5.59
C ALA A 23 17.10 2.88 -6.42
N GLY A 24 17.57 1.63 -6.33
CA GLY A 24 16.89 0.49 -6.93
C GLY A 24 15.38 0.51 -6.59
N ASP A 25 14.58 -0.25 -7.32
CA ASP A 25 13.15 -0.44 -7.01
C ASP A 25 12.99 -0.76 -5.52
N PRO A 26 11.93 -0.25 -4.86
CA PRO A 26 11.62 -0.60 -3.47
C PRO A 26 11.52 -2.14 -3.32
N SER A 27 11.85 -2.66 -2.14
CA SER A 27 11.74 -4.09 -1.86
C SER A 27 10.27 -4.55 -2.00
N PRO A 28 10.02 -5.75 -2.55
CA PRO A 28 8.66 -6.31 -2.56
C PRO A 28 8.11 -6.48 -1.16
N GLY A 29 6.80 -6.23 -0.97
CA GLY A 29 6.12 -6.42 0.29
C GLY A 29 5.13 -5.33 0.66
N VAL A 30 4.46 -5.56 1.78
CA VAL A 30 3.48 -4.66 2.41
C VAL A 30 3.90 -4.47 3.85
N VAL A 31 3.95 -3.25 4.34
CA VAL A 31 4.14 -2.98 5.78
C VAL A 31 2.81 -3.17 6.48
N GLN A 32 2.77 -4.06 7.46
CA GLN A 32 1.65 -4.29 8.36
C GLN A 32 1.99 -3.71 9.73
N GLU A 33 1.16 -2.80 10.21
CA GLU A 33 1.22 -2.23 11.55
C GLU A 33 -0.02 -2.68 12.32
N LEU A 34 0.18 -3.17 13.55
CA LEU A 34 -0.88 -3.72 14.40
C LEU A 34 -0.97 -2.96 15.72
N TRP A 35 -2.18 -2.67 16.15
CA TRP A 35 -2.52 -2.13 17.48
C TRP A 35 -3.50 -3.08 18.15
N PHE A 36 -3.18 -3.59 19.33
CA PHE A 36 -3.97 -4.58 20.04
C PHE A 36 -4.80 -3.97 21.19
N GLY A 37 -5.84 -4.69 21.62
CA GLY A 37 -6.68 -4.31 22.75
C GLY A 37 -7.63 -3.16 22.42
N ILE A 38 -8.10 -3.08 21.19
CA ILE A 38 -9.04 -2.04 20.74
C ILE A 38 -10.41 -2.68 20.53
N PRO A 39 -11.37 -2.49 21.45
CA PRO A 39 -12.73 -3.01 21.26
C PRO A 39 -13.47 -2.24 20.17
N GLY A 40 -14.53 -2.87 19.64
CA GLY A 40 -15.38 -2.32 18.58
C GLY A 40 -14.98 -2.75 17.18
N ALA A 41 -15.97 -2.82 16.29
CA ALA A 41 -15.86 -3.41 14.94
C ALA A 41 -15.69 -2.35 13.83
N SER A 42 -15.65 -1.07 14.17
CA SER A 42 -15.59 0.02 13.18
C SER A 42 -14.18 0.55 13.02
N VAL A 43 -13.76 0.87 11.79
CA VAL A 43 -12.52 1.60 11.52
C VAL A 43 -12.39 2.86 12.39
N LYS A 44 -13.50 3.51 12.73
CA LYS A 44 -13.48 4.67 13.62
C LYS A 44 -13.04 4.36 15.05
N ASP A 45 -13.27 3.14 15.54
CA ASP A 45 -12.84 2.73 16.88
C ASP A 45 -11.30 2.69 16.96
N LEU A 46 -10.63 2.43 15.83
CA LEU A 46 -9.19 2.55 15.70
C LEU A 46 -8.77 4.02 15.45
N THR A 47 -9.27 4.65 14.39
CA THR A 47 -8.72 5.91 13.87
C THR A 47 -9.07 7.14 14.68
N HIS A 48 -10.16 7.11 15.46
CA HIS A 48 -10.53 8.19 16.39
C HIS A 48 -9.95 7.98 17.80
N GLY A 49 -9.32 6.84 18.04
CA GLY A 49 -8.60 6.53 19.28
C GLY A 49 -7.21 7.15 19.28
N LYS A 50 -6.77 7.67 20.45
CA LYS A 50 -5.39 8.16 20.61
C LYS A 50 -4.33 7.09 20.33
N ILE A 51 -4.69 5.81 20.39
CA ILE A 51 -3.77 4.70 20.18
C ILE A 51 -3.24 4.66 18.73
N PHE A 52 -4.06 5.08 17.77
CA PHE A 52 -3.65 5.14 16.35
C PHE A 52 -2.56 6.20 16.08
N ASP A 53 -2.49 7.21 16.94
CA ASP A 53 -1.44 8.26 16.89
C ASP A 53 -0.14 7.81 17.57
N THR A 54 -0.14 6.63 18.22
CA THR A 54 1.06 6.06 18.86
C THR A 54 1.77 5.07 17.94
N ALA A 55 3.00 4.70 18.32
CA ALA A 55 3.68 3.62 17.63
C ALA A 55 2.84 2.33 17.68
N ALA A 56 2.78 1.60 16.57
CA ALA A 56 2.12 0.31 16.50
C ALA A 56 2.71 -0.68 17.53
N SER A 57 1.87 -1.57 18.05
CA SER A 57 2.27 -2.63 18.98
C SER A 57 3.20 -3.65 18.31
N ALA A 58 2.97 -3.92 17.03
CA ALA A 58 3.83 -4.76 16.19
C ALA A 58 3.88 -4.22 14.77
N VAL A 59 5.02 -4.42 14.10
CA VAL A 59 5.20 -4.05 12.69
C VAL A 59 5.87 -5.20 11.96
N HIS A 60 5.30 -5.60 10.83
CA HIS A 60 5.80 -6.69 10.00
C HIS A 60 5.87 -6.28 8.54
N THR A 61 6.68 -6.98 7.76
CA THR A 61 6.58 -6.99 6.30
C THR A 61 5.92 -8.28 5.88
N VAL A 62 4.76 -8.17 5.23
CA VAL A 62 4.00 -9.30 4.70
C VAL A 62 4.04 -9.27 3.16
N SER A 63 3.79 -10.41 2.53
CA SER A 63 3.88 -10.53 1.06
C SER A 63 2.57 -10.26 0.33
N SER A 64 1.45 -10.15 1.04
CA SER A 64 0.11 -10.11 0.46
C SER A 64 -0.80 -9.14 1.19
N LEU A 65 -1.82 -8.64 0.48
CA LEU A 65 -3.03 -8.02 1.01
C LEU A 65 -4.19 -9.05 1.01
N ASP A 66 -3.90 -10.25 1.45
CA ASP A 66 -4.86 -11.35 1.64
C ASP A 66 -4.46 -12.05 2.94
N VAL A 67 -5.12 -11.69 4.03
CA VAL A 67 -4.78 -12.07 5.41
C VAL A 67 -6.01 -12.59 6.14
N GLU A 68 -5.80 -13.54 7.05
CA GLU A 68 -6.83 -14.20 7.83
C GLU A 68 -6.34 -14.51 9.24
N ASN A 69 -7.27 -14.55 10.20
CA ASN A 69 -7.08 -15.10 11.53
C ASN A 69 -5.88 -14.53 12.31
N LEU A 70 -5.80 -13.19 12.40
CA LEU A 70 -4.78 -12.50 13.19
C LEU A 70 -5.14 -12.44 14.69
N GLY A 71 -6.44 -12.60 15.05
CA GLY A 71 -6.95 -12.59 16.41
C GLY A 71 -8.03 -11.55 16.65
N ASP A 72 -8.36 -11.29 17.92
CA ASP A 72 -9.46 -10.43 18.35
C ASP A 72 -8.96 -9.05 18.78
N GLN A 73 -9.85 -8.06 18.76
CA GLN A 73 -9.70 -6.69 19.30
C GLN A 73 -8.43 -5.99 18.84
N TYR A 74 -8.17 -6.01 17.53
CA TYR A 74 -7.05 -5.30 16.96
C TYR A 74 -7.47 -4.30 15.87
N GLY A 75 -6.59 -3.37 15.58
CA GLY A 75 -6.61 -2.55 14.38
C GLY A 75 -5.34 -2.73 13.59
N ALA A 76 -5.43 -2.68 12.27
CA ALA A 76 -4.30 -2.82 11.39
C ALA A 76 -4.24 -1.70 10.35
N ARG A 77 -3.01 -1.28 9.99
CA ARG A 77 -2.71 -0.49 8.81
C ARG A 77 -1.76 -1.28 7.93
N TYR A 78 -2.16 -1.48 6.68
CA TYR A 78 -1.33 -2.07 5.65
C TYR A 78 -0.91 -0.96 4.69
N SER A 79 0.38 -0.79 4.46
CA SER A 79 0.93 0.24 3.57
C SER A 79 1.79 -0.38 2.49
N ALA A 80 1.53 -0.05 1.22
CA ALA A 80 2.30 -0.52 0.08
C ALA A 80 2.42 0.55 -1.00
N LEU A 81 3.39 0.40 -1.88
CA LEU A 81 3.40 1.01 -3.20
C LEU A 81 2.84 0.00 -4.21
N LEU A 82 1.76 0.35 -4.86
CA LEU A 82 1.17 -0.42 -5.95
C LEU A 82 1.81 -0.03 -7.27
N ARG A 83 2.27 -1.02 -8.06
CA ARG A 83 2.76 -0.83 -9.43
C ARG A 83 2.00 -1.74 -10.39
N VAL A 84 1.34 -1.16 -11.40
CA VAL A 84 0.59 -1.92 -12.39
C VAL A 84 1.47 -2.32 -13.58
N PRO A 85 1.25 -3.50 -14.18
CA PRO A 85 2.05 -3.98 -15.31
C PRO A 85 1.71 -3.29 -16.63
N VAL A 86 0.45 -2.85 -16.79
CA VAL A 86 -0.07 -2.24 -18.02
C VAL A 86 -0.82 -0.96 -17.68
N SER A 87 -0.61 0.11 -18.45
CA SER A 87 -1.38 1.35 -18.27
C SER A 87 -2.83 1.17 -18.65
N GLY A 88 -3.75 1.68 -17.84
CA GLY A 88 -5.17 1.60 -18.13
C GLY A 88 -6.07 1.87 -16.95
N LYS A 89 -7.35 1.59 -17.12
CA LYS A 89 -8.35 1.72 -16.06
C LYS A 89 -8.37 0.45 -15.20
N TYR A 90 -8.11 0.62 -13.93
CA TYR A 90 -8.21 -0.43 -12.91
C TYR A 90 -9.39 -0.16 -11.99
N ARG A 91 -10.00 -1.22 -11.48
CA ARG A 91 -10.93 -1.17 -10.37
C ARG A 91 -10.33 -1.99 -9.24
N LEU A 92 -10.31 -1.43 -8.03
CA LEU A 92 -9.84 -2.11 -6.84
C LEU A 92 -11.04 -2.54 -6.00
N TYR A 93 -10.87 -3.65 -5.29
CA TYR A 93 -11.93 -4.29 -4.51
C TYR A 93 -11.41 -4.62 -3.12
N LEU A 94 -12.31 -4.54 -2.13
CA LEU A 94 -12.05 -4.82 -0.73
C LEU A 94 -13.06 -5.82 -0.19
N SER A 95 -12.58 -6.84 0.52
CA SER A 95 -13.41 -7.67 1.40
C SER A 95 -12.78 -7.73 2.78
N SER A 96 -13.57 -7.76 3.82
CA SER A 96 -13.08 -7.83 5.19
C SER A 96 -14.15 -8.31 6.18
N ASP A 97 -13.69 -8.82 7.27
CA ASP A 97 -14.39 -9.04 8.53
C ASP A 97 -13.46 -8.59 9.68
N ASP A 98 -13.80 -7.60 10.49
CA ASP A 98 -14.93 -6.66 10.39
C ASP A 98 -14.73 -5.58 9.31
N SER A 99 -14.73 -4.30 9.75
CA SER A 99 -14.72 -3.15 8.85
C SER A 99 -13.34 -2.83 8.28
N ALA A 100 -13.29 -2.39 7.02
CA ALA A 100 -12.07 -1.87 6.42
C ALA A 100 -12.30 -0.69 5.48
N GLU A 101 -11.25 0.08 5.25
CA GLU A 101 -11.17 1.16 4.28
C GLU A 101 -9.94 0.99 3.39
N LEU A 102 -10.12 1.13 2.08
CA LEU A 102 -9.05 1.11 1.09
C LEU A 102 -8.81 2.51 0.54
N TRP A 103 -7.58 2.98 0.67
CA TRP A 103 -7.14 4.30 0.26
C TRP A 103 -6.09 4.22 -0.84
N LEU A 104 -6.17 5.11 -1.83
CA LEU A 104 -5.22 5.18 -2.94
C LEU A 104 -4.74 6.62 -3.14
N GLY A 105 -3.41 6.77 -3.24
CA GLY A 105 -2.75 8.02 -3.59
C GLY A 105 -2.70 8.24 -5.11
N LYS A 106 -2.43 9.48 -5.51
CA LYS A 106 -2.22 9.85 -6.92
C LYS A 106 -0.81 9.52 -7.42
N ASP A 107 0.10 9.25 -6.50
CA ASP A 107 1.51 8.93 -6.74
C ASP A 107 2.07 8.08 -5.58
N ALA A 108 3.39 7.95 -5.49
CA ALA A 108 4.09 7.18 -4.46
C ALA A 108 4.07 7.83 -3.06
N THR A 109 3.32 8.91 -2.84
CA THR A 109 3.26 9.63 -1.56
C THR A 109 1.91 9.46 -0.88
N GLN A 110 1.87 9.68 0.44
CA GLN A 110 0.61 9.69 1.21
C GLN A 110 -0.21 10.99 1.03
N LYS A 111 0.27 11.90 0.20
CA LYS A 111 -0.42 13.16 -0.03
C LYS A 111 -1.68 12.95 -0.88
N ASP A 112 -2.76 13.64 -0.51
CA ASP A 112 -4.02 13.66 -1.27
C ASP A 112 -4.60 12.27 -1.58
N MET A 113 -4.45 11.32 -0.65
CA MET A 113 -5.07 10.00 -0.76
C MET A 113 -6.59 10.10 -0.71
N ALA A 114 -7.26 9.26 -1.48
CA ALA A 114 -8.72 9.13 -1.47
C ALA A 114 -9.13 7.74 -0.95
N CYS A 115 -10.15 7.69 -0.10
CA CYS A 115 -10.83 6.44 0.24
C CYS A 115 -11.63 5.99 -0.98
N ILE A 116 -11.30 4.85 -1.55
CA ILE A 116 -11.85 4.36 -2.82
C ILE A 116 -12.75 3.13 -2.66
N ALA A 117 -12.65 2.42 -1.55
CA ALA A 117 -13.56 1.32 -1.22
C ALA A 117 -13.69 1.17 0.30
N THR A 118 -14.84 0.65 0.76
CA THR A 118 -15.13 0.44 2.18
C THR A 118 -15.96 -0.82 2.41
N VAL A 119 -15.70 -1.50 3.52
CA VAL A 119 -16.58 -2.51 4.13
C VAL A 119 -17.04 -1.98 5.49
N LYS A 120 -18.33 -2.02 5.76
CA LYS A 120 -18.92 -1.66 7.07
C LYS A 120 -19.49 -2.93 7.72
N GLY A 121 -18.97 -3.29 8.89
CA GLY A 121 -19.22 -4.60 9.45
C GLY A 121 -18.42 -5.63 8.66
N TYR A 122 -19.05 -6.62 8.04
CA TYR A 122 -18.32 -7.67 7.35
C TYR A 122 -18.81 -7.91 5.91
N SER A 123 -17.97 -8.54 5.11
CA SER A 123 -18.31 -9.23 3.87
C SER A 123 -17.73 -10.64 3.92
N ASP A 124 -18.24 -11.58 3.13
CA ASP A 124 -17.63 -12.90 3.00
C ASP A 124 -16.21 -12.81 2.39
N PRO A 125 -15.29 -13.73 2.73
CA PRO A 125 -13.96 -13.79 2.12
C PRO A 125 -14.04 -13.82 0.58
N HIS A 126 -13.23 -12.97 -0.07
CA HIS A 126 -13.16 -12.84 -1.52
C HIS A 126 -14.51 -12.55 -2.21
N ASN A 127 -15.51 -12.09 -1.48
CA ASN A 127 -16.77 -11.59 -2.04
C ASN A 127 -16.70 -10.05 -2.17
N TRP A 128 -16.72 -9.59 -3.41
CA TRP A 128 -16.49 -8.19 -3.78
C TRP A 128 -17.79 -7.39 -3.98
N SER A 129 -18.94 -7.98 -3.64
CA SER A 129 -20.26 -7.40 -3.93
C SER A 129 -21.32 -7.59 -2.84
N ASN A 130 -20.95 -8.01 -1.64
CA ASN A 130 -21.87 -8.06 -0.48
C ASN A 130 -22.39 -6.68 -0.11
N GLN A 131 -21.57 -5.64 -0.32
CA GLN A 131 -21.90 -4.26 0.01
C GLN A 131 -21.62 -3.32 -1.18
N PRO A 132 -22.33 -2.18 -1.28
CA PRO A 132 -22.25 -1.32 -2.47
C PRO A 132 -20.88 -0.63 -2.67
N ASN A 133 -20.10 -0.45 -1.62
CA ASN A 133 -18.85 0.33 -1.67
C ASN A 133 -17.57 -0.54 -1.62
N GLN A 134 -17.70 -1.84 -1.84
CA GLN A 134 -16.54 -2.74 -1.86
C GLN A 134 -15.64 -2.57 -3.09
N ALA A 135 -16.14 -1.98 -4.15
CA ALA A 135 -15.41 -1.72 -5.38
C ALA A 135 -15.22 -0.23 -5.60
N SER A 136 -14.01 0.17 -6.00
CA SER A 136 -13.73 1.55 -6.39
C SER A 136 -14.43 1.91 -7.69
N GLU A 137 -14.57 3.20 -7.99
CA GLU A 137 -14.72 3.65 -9.38
C GLU A 137 -13.44 3.30 -10.17
N PRO A 138 -13.53 3.19 -11.50
CA PRO A 138 -12.34 2.95 -12.32
C PRO A 138 -11.30 4.07 -12.18
N VAL A 139 -10.07 3.71 -11.82
CA VAL A 139 -8.95 4.63 -11.66
C VAL A 139 -7.96 4.43 -12.80
N GLN A 140 -7.50 5.53 -13.43
CA GLN A 140 -6.47 5.47 -14.46
C GLN A 140 -5.10 5.32 -13.80
N LEU A 141 -4.41 4.20 -14.04
CA LEU A 141 -3.06 3.92 -13.57
C LEU A 141 -2.10 3.73 -14.75
N GLU A 142 -0.84 4.12 -14.56
CA GLU A 142 0.21 4.06 -15.58
C GLU A 142 1.24 2.98 -15.23
N ALA A 143 1.59 2.15 -16.20
CA ALA A 143 2.62 1.14 -16.03
C ALA A 143 3.95 1.74 -15.56
N GLY A 144 4.61 1.06 -14.63
CA GLY A 144 5.91 1.48 -14.09
C GLY A 144 5.84 2.60 -13.04
N ARG A 145 4.70 3.27 -12.85
CA ARG A 145 4.51 4.24 -11.76
C ARG A 145 4.09 3.55 -10.48
N PHE A 146 4.52 4.12 -9.37
CA PHE A 146 4.10 3.70 -8.04
C PHE A 146 2.97 4.59 -7.52
N TYR A 147 2.00 3.97 -6.85
CA TYR A 147 0.86 4.61 -6.21
C TYR A 147 0.80 4.16 -4.77
N PHE A 148 0.76 5.11 -3.82
CA PHE A 148 0.66 4.76 -2.41
C PHE A 148 -0.72 4.14 -2.13
N LEU A 149 -0.73 2.97 -1.49
CA LEU A 149 -1.94 2.22 -1.15
C LEU A 149 -1.94 1.97 0.35
N VAL A 150 -3.09 2.21 0.99
CA VAL A 150 -3.30 1.92 2.41
C VAL A 150 -4.60 1.16 2.59
N VAL A 151 -4.56 0.13 3.43
CA VAL A 151 -5.76 -0.47 4.00
C VAL A 151 -5.76 -0.20 5.50
N ILE A 152 -6.88 0.27 6.03
CA ILE A 152 -7.13 0.32 7.47
C ILE A 152 -8.18 -0.73 7.76
N HIS A 153 -7.87 -1.66 8.66
CA HIS A 153 -8.74 -2.77 9.04
C HIS A 153 -8.97 -2.75 10.54
N LYS A 154 -10.17 -3.11 10.98
CA LYS A 154 -10.56 -3.20 12.38
C LYS A 154 -11.33 -4.48 12.62
N GLU A 155 -10.89 -5.21 13.65
CA GLU A 155 -11.49 -6.47 14.10
C GLU A 155 -11.84 -6.37 15.59
N ASP A 156 -13.07 -6.76 15.95
CA ASP A 156 -13.51 -6.86 17.34
C ASP A 156 -13.41 -8.29 17.88
N GLY A 157 -13.92 -9.28 17.14
CA GLY A 157 -13.82 -10.68 17.57
C GLY A 157 -14.56 -11.64 16.66
N GLY A 158 -14.04 -12.84 16.55
CA GLY A 158 -14.53 -13.91 15.69
C GLY A 158 -13.54 -14.30 14.61
N PRO A 159 -14.00 -14.91 13.52
CA PRO A 159 -13.18 -15.08 12.32
C PRO A 159 -12.89 -13.72 11.67
N ASP A 160 -11.63 -13.45 11.39
CA ASP A 160 -11.20 -12.22 10.74
C ASP A 160 -10.58 -12.50 9.36
N HIS A 161 -10.73 -11.58 8.44
CA HIS A 161 -10.01 -11.55 7.18
C HIS A 161 -9.97 -10.14 6.56
N MET A 162 -8.97 -9.89 5.73
CA MET A 162 -8.90 -8.69 4.89
C MET A 162 -8.23 -9.04 3.57
N SER A 163 -8.87 -8.72 2.44
CA SER A 163 -8.35 -9.01 1.12
C SER A 163 -8.55 -7.83 0.17
N VAL A 164 -7.55 -7.56 -0.66
CA VAL A 164 -7.62 -6.57 -1.73
C VAL A 164 -7.39 -7.24 -3.08
N ALA A 165 -8.32 -7.00 -3.99
CA ALA A 165 -8.25 -7.48 -5.36
C ALA A 165 -8.27 -6.31 -6.35
N TRP A 166 -7.94 -6.63 -7.59
CA TRP A 166 -8.07 -5.71 -8.72
C TRP A 166 -8.64 -6.37 -9.96
N SER A 167 -9.21 -5.57 -10.86
CA SER A 167 -9.44 -5.88 -12.26
C SER A 167 -8.89 -4.73 -13.12
N GLY A 168 -8.60 -5.00 -14.39
CA GLY A 168 -8.00 -3.97 -15.26
C GLY A 168 -7.70 -4.52 -16.65
N PRO A 169 -6.82 -3.87 -17.42
CA PRO A 169 -6.40 -4.39 -18.71
C PRO A 169 -5.90 -5.83 -18.56
N ASP A 170 -6.42 -6.74 -19.39
CA ASP A 170 -6.10 -8.17 -19.40
C ASP A 170 -6.47 -8.94 -18.10
N ILE A 171 -7.20 -8.28 -17.17
CA ILE A 171 -7.69 -8.85 -15.91
C ILE A 171 -9.21 -8.60 -15.85
N PRO A 172 -10.05 -9.44 -16.53
CA PRO A 172 -11.47 -9.16 -16.73
C PRO A 172 -12.33 -9.31 -15.47
N SER A 173 -11.84 -10.02 -14.45
CA SER A 173 -12.54 -10.26 -13.18
C SER A 173 -11.61 -10.01 -12.00
N PRO A 174 -12.14 -9.72 -10.79
CA PRO A 174 -11.32 -9.48 -9.61
C PRO A 174 -10.40 -10.66 -9.29
N VAL A 175 -9.11 -10.37 -9.13
CA VAL A 175 -8.10 -11.30 -8.60
C VAL A 175 -7.31 -10.59 -7.50
N ILE A 176 -6.87 -11.33 -6.47
CA ILE A 176 -6.01 -10.78 -5.42
C ILE A 176 -4.81 -10.10 -6.06
N ILE A 177 -4.46 -8.91 -5.57
CA ILE A 177 -3.27 -8.19 -6.07
C ILE A 177 -2.03 -9.06 -5.81
N PRO A 178 -1.28 -9.44 -6.85
CA PRO A 178 -0.13 -10.31 -6.69
C PRO A 178 1.01 -9.58 -5.94
N SER A 179 1.80 -10.32 -5.17
CA SER A 179 2.95 -9.78 -4.43
C SER A 179 3.96 -9.05 -5.31
N THR A 180 4.06 -9.42 -6.59
CA THR A 180 4.93 -8.77 -7.59
C THR A 180 4.49 -7.35 -7.96
N ALA A 181 3.29 -6.94 -7.57
CA ALA A 181 2.75 -5.59 -7.78
C ALA A 181 2.81 -4.72 -6.51
N LEU A 182 3.25 -5.27 -5.37
CA LEU A 182 3.27 -4.62 -4.06
C LEU A 182 4.70 -4.45 -3.58
N PHE A 183 5.03 -3.23 -3.15
CA PHE A 183 6.38 -2.87 -2.71
C PHE A 183 6.33 -2.08 -1.42
N VAL A 184 7.35 -2.24 -0.58
CA VAL A 184 7.49 -1.53 0.70
C VAL A 184 7.70 -0.03 0.44
N PRO A 185 6.87 0.85 1.02
CA PRO A 185 7.07 2.29 0.89
C PRO A 185 8.37 2.74 1.61
N PRO A 186 9.15 3.67 1.04
CA PRO A 186 10.33 4.20 1.70
C PRO A 186 9.95 4.96 3.00
N GLY A 187 10.72 4.75 4.06
CA GLY A 187 10.54 5.44 5.33
C GLY A 187 9.37 4.94 6.20
N VAL A 188 8.69 3.86 5.80
CA VAL A 188 7.61 3.23 6.58
C VAL A 188 8.09 1.99 7.34
N LEU A 189 9.27 1.46 7.02
CA LEU A 189 9.83 0.34 7.79
C LEU A 189 10.17 0.80 9.21
N PRO A 190 9.89 -0.02 10.24
CA PRO A 190 10.46 0.19 11.55
C PRO A 190 11.98 0.09 11.41
N GLU A 191 12.70 1.09 11.90
CA GLU A 191 14.07 0.88 12.32
C GLU A 191 14.01 -0.27 13.33
N ASP A 192 14.88 -1.29 13.20
CA ASP A 192 14.95 -2.50 14.02
C ASP A 192 14.61 -2.24 15.49
N LYS A 193 13.34 -2.33 15.87
CA LYS A 193 12.97 -2.38 17.27
C LYS A 193 13.20 -3.81 17.74
N PRO A 194 13.98 -4.01 18.80
CA PRO A 194 14.20 -5.34 19.33
C PRO A 194 12.84 -5.96 19.68
N GLN A 195 12.62 -7.17 19.15
CA GLN A 195 11.47 -7.99 19.47
C GLN A 195 11.42 -8.20 20.98
N PRO A 196 10.24 -8.00 21.65
CA PRO A 196 10.15 -8.32 23.08
C PRO A 196 10.54 -9.79 23.27
N PRO A 197 11.20 -10.13 24.38
CA PRO A 197 11.58 -11.51 24.67
C PRO A 197 10.33 -12.37 24.67
N ALA A 198 10.41 -13.55 23.99
CA ALA A 198 9.37 -14.56 24.05
C ALA A 198 9.04 -14.84 25.52
N GLU A 199 7.75 -14.76 25.87
CA GLU A 199 7.32 -15.16 27.20
C GLU A 199 7.74 -16.62 27.43
N ALA A 200 8.54 -16.85 28.47
CA ALA A 200 8.93 -18.18 28.86
C ALA A 200 7.71 -18.87 29.53
N ASP A 201 7.36 -20.04 29.02
CA ASP A 201 6.38 -20.97 29.62
C ASP A 201 6.68 -21.31 31.07
#